data_a6852307d726007c67a63dc6c37e6cfd
#
_entry.id   a6852307d726007c67a63dc6c37e6cfd
#
_cell.length_a   1.000
_cell.length_b   1.000
_cell.length_c   1.000
_cell.angle_alpha   90.00
_cell.angle_beta   90.00
_cell.angle_gamma   90.00
#
_symmetry.space_group_name_H-M   'P 1'
#
loop_
_entity.id
_entity.type
_entity.pdbx_description
1 polymer ?
#
loop_
_entity_poly.entity_id
_entity_poly.type
_entity_poly.pdbx_seq_one_letter_code
_entity_poly.pdbx_strand_id
1 'polypeptide(L)'
;MENIRISTAQFESRSADKGYNLAIMERLSAEAAAAGSNVIAFHECSLTGYTFARNLSKKELLDIAEFIPDGESMKNLTEIASEYNIAILAGLFEKDKNGDIYKAYVCVTSDGVVAKHRKLHPFINPHLTAGNSYTVFDLFGWRCGILICYDNNILENVRATKLLGADIIFMPHV
;
A
#
# COMPACT_ATOMS: atom_id res chain seq x y z
N MET A 1 -9.56 -24.27 0.39
CA MET A 1 -8.63 -23.16 0.32
C MET A 1 -7.44 -23.50 1.21
N GLU A 2 -6.23 -23.27 0.74
CA GLU A 2 -5.05 -23.42 1.59
C GLU A 2 -5.02 -22.33 2.65
N ASN A 3 -4.37 -22.60 3.78
CA ASN A 3 -4.21 -21.61 4.83
C ASN A 3 -3.28 -20.50 4.34
N ILE A 4 -3.66 -19.23 4.54
CA ILE A 4 -2.82 -18.07 4.31
C ILE A 4 -2.36 -17.51 5.67
N ARG A 5 -1.06 -17.26 5.82
CA ARG A 5 -0.50 -16.60 6.99
C ARG A 5 -0.12 -15.17 6.63
N ILE A 6 -0.67 -14.22 7.37
CA ILE A 6 -0.46 -12.79 7.15
C ILE A 6 0.25 -12.21 8.37
N SER A 7 1.38 -11.55 8.15
CA SER A 7 2.01 -10.67 9.12
C SER A 7 1.56 -9.23 8.89
N THR A 8 1.31 -8.51 9.97
CA THR A 8 1.13 -7.06 9.95
C THR A 8 2.34 -6.41 10.59
N ALA A 9 2.86 -5.36 9.97
CA ALA A 9 4.04 -4.67 10.45
C ALA A 9 3.81 -3.16 10.51
N GLN A 10 4.22 -2.58 11.63
CA GLN A 10 4.23 -1.14 11.84
C GLN A 10 5.61 -0.70 12.31
N PHE A 11 6.12 0.37 11.74
CA PHE A 11 7.38 0.98 12.13
C PHE A 11 7.28 2.50 12.01
N GLU A 12 8.20 3.22 12.63
CA GLU A 12 8.30 4.67 12.48
C GLU A 12 8.98 5.00 11.14
N SER A 13 8.17 5.38 10.15
CA SER A 13 8.69 5.77 8.84
C SER A 13 9.34 7.15 8.89
N ARG A 14 10.48 7.31 8.21
CA ARG A 14 11.09 8.61 7.98
C ARG A 14 10.38 9.34 6.85
N SER A 15 10.04 10.60 7.11
CA SER A 15 9.37 11.47 6.13
C SER A 15 10.21 11.65 4.87
N ALA A 16 9.66 11.29 3.71
CA ALA A 16 10.28 11.34 2.39
C ALA A 16 11.57 10.52 2.20
N ASP A 17 12.03 9.78 3.20
CA ASP A 17 13.22 8.93 3.11
C ASP A 17 12.82 7.50 2.70
N LYS A 18 12.50 7.33 1.42
CA LYS A 18 12.06 6.04 0.88
C LYS A 18 13.15 4.97 1.00
N GLY A 19 14.42 5.33 0.89
CA GLY A 19 15.54 4.39 1.04
C GLY A 19 15.60 3.78 2.43
N TYR A 20 15.52 4.61 3.48
CA TYR A 20 15.46 4.14 4.86
C TYR A 20 14.22 3.27 5.11
N ASN A 21 13.06 3.72 4.62
CA ASN A 21 11.80 3.00 4.83
C ASN A 21 11.83 1.64 4.13
N LEU A 22 12.33 1.56 2.90
CA LEU A 22 12.52 0.30 2.17
C LEU A 22 13.46 -0.67 2.90
N ALA A 23 14.57 -0.20 3.45
CA ALA A 23 15.50 -1.05 4.20
C ALA A 23 14.85 -1.67 5.46
N ILE A 24 13.99 -0.91 6.14
CA ILE A 24 13.20 -1.45 7.27
C ILE A 24 12.16 -2.46 6.77
N MET A 25 11.48 -2.16 5.67
CA MET A 25 10.48 -3.05 5.09
C MET A 25 11.10 -4.36 4.61
N GLU A 26 12.28 -4.32 4.00
CA GLU A 26 13.05 -5.50 3.59
C GLU A 26 13.37 -6.39 4.80
N ARG A 27 13.96 -5.83 5.87
CA ARG A 27 14.26 -6.57 7.08
C ARG A 27 13.03 -7.22 7.70
N LEU A 28 11.91 -6.48 7.81
CA LEU A 28 10.66 -7.02 8.36
C LEU A 28 10.03 -8.07 7.44
N SER A 29 10.19 -7.94 6.12
CA SER A 29 9.74 -8.95 5.16
C SER A 29 10.53 -10.26 5.30
N ALA A 30 11.85 -10.17 5.48
CA ALA A 30 12.70 -11.32 5.77
C ALA A 30 12.28 -12.03 7.07
N GLU A 31 12.04 -11.27 8.16
CA GLU A 31 11.57 -11.81 9.44
C GLU A 31 10.20 -12.50 9.31
N ALA A 32 9.24 -11.88 8.57
CA ALA A 32 7.93 -12.45 8.33
C ALA A 32 7.99 -13.74 7.50
N ALA A 33 8.80 -13.75 6.44
CA ALA A 33 9.03 -14.93 5.61
C ALA A 33 9.66 -16.08 6.42
N ALA A 34 10.67 -15.79 7.25
CA ALA A 34 11.29 -16.76 8.15
C ALA A 34 10.29 -17.34 9.17
N ALA A 35 9.27 -16.55 9.56
CA ALA A 35 8.16 -17.02 10.41
C ALA A 35 7.08 -17.79 9.62
N GLY A 36 7.26 -18.00 8.31
CA GLY A 36 6.35 -18.74 7.44
C GLY A 36 5.14 -17.94 6.97
N SER A 37 5.20 -16.59 6.95
CA SER A 37 4.14 -15.77 6.41
C SER A 37 4.16 -15.77 4.88
N ASN A 38 2.97 -15.81 4.28
CA ASN A 38 2.79 -15.67 2.84
C ASN A 38 2.69 -14.20 2.43
N VAL A 39 2.24 -13.35 3.37
CA VAL A 39 1.96 -11.93 3.14
C VAL A 39 2.48 -11.12 4.31
N ILE A 40 3.07 -9.95 4.01
CA ILE A 40 3.30 -8.89 4.99
C ILE A 40 2.58 -7.63 4.57
N ALA A 41 1.81 -7.03 5.49
CA ALA A 41 1.08 -5.79 5.28
C ALA A 41 1.62 -4.68 6.19
N PHE A 42 2.10 -3.60 5.58
CA PHE A 42 2.61 -2.41 6.25
C PHE A 42 1.51 -1.37 6.44
N HIS A 43 1.77 -0.35 7.23
CA HIS A 43 0.84 0.74 7.51
C HIS A 43 0.65 1.70 6.30
N GLU A 44 -0.37 2.56 6.36
CA GLU A 44 -0.63 3.63 5.37
C GLU A 44 0.61 4.52 5.20
N CYS A 45 0.97 4.87 3.97
CA CYS A 45 2.16 5.69 3.65
C CYS A 45 3.49 5.16 4.23
N SER A 46 3.63 3.86 4.42
CA SER A 46 4.85 3.23 4.95
C SER A 46 6.13 3.59 4.18
N LEU A 47 6.03 3.78 2.86
CA LEU A 47 7.15 4.17 2.00
C LEU A 47 7.52 5.65 2.11
N THR A 48 6.54 6.52 2.25
CA THR A 48 6.74 7.98 2.10
C THR A 48 6.66 8.76 3.40
N GLY A 49 6.07 8.19 4.45
CA GLY A 49 5.65 8.91 5.64
C GLY A 49 4.32 9.63 5.41
N TYR A 50 3.69 10.10 6.51
CA TYR A 50 2.32 10.62 6.47
C TYR A 50 2.19 12.07 6.93
N THR A 51 2.46 12.36 8.23
CA THR A 51 2.06 13.61 8.90
C THR A 51 2.72 14.85 8.29
N PHE A 52 3.96 14.75 7.84
CA PHE A 52 4.71 15.86 7.24
C PHE A 52 4.07 16.38 5.96
N ALA A 53 3.35 15.51 5.22
CA ALA A 53 2.69 15.87 3.97
C ALA A 53 1.61 16.96 4.14
N ARG A 54 1.14 17.21 5.37
CA ARG A 54 0.13 18.24 5.67
C ARG A 54 0.51 19.63 5.14
N ASN A 55 1.78 19.96 5.21
CA ASN A 55 2.28 21.31 4.92
C ASN A 55 3.01 21.41 3.57
N LEU A 56 3.04 20.32 2.79
CA LEU A 56 3.73 20.31 1.51
C LEU A 56 2.89 21.00 0.41
N SER A 57 3.57 21.74 -0.44
CA SER A 57 3.02 22.24 -1.70
C SER A 57 2.76 21.09 -2.67
N LYS A 58 1.94 21.35 -3.72
CA LYS A 58 1.71 20.35 -4.78
C LYS A 58 3.03 19.88 -5.41
N LYS A 59 3.98 20.80 -5.63
CA LYS A 59 5.29 20.48 -6.22
C LYS A 59 6.07 19.51 -5.33
N GLU A 60 6.18 19.79 -4.03
CA GLU A 60 6.89 18.93 -3.09
C GLU A 60 6.25 17.53 -2.98
N LEU A 61 4.92 17.45 -3.02
CA LEU A 61 4.23 16.16 -3.09
C LEU A 61 4.53 15.40 -4.38
N LEU A 62 4.57 16.09 -5.53
CA LEU A 62 4.92 15.47 -6.82
C LEU A 62 6.37 14.97 -6.86
N ASP A 63 7.29 15.66 -6.17
CA ASP A 63 8.69 15.25 -6.09
C ASP A 63 8.86 13.94 -5.28
N ILE A 64 7.99 13.70 -4.29
CA ILE A 64 7.99 12.48 -3.46
C ILE A 64 7.19 11.34 -4.13
N ALA A 65 6.09 11.67 -4.80
CA ALA A 65 5.17 10.72 -5.39
C ALA A 65 5.80 9.95 -6.57
N GLU A 66 5.40 8.69 -6.70
CA GLU A 66 5.87 7.81 -7.77
C GLU A 66 4.75 7.39 -8.72
N PHE A 67 5.12 7.00 -9.93
CA PHE A 67 4.22 6.29 -10.82
C PHE A 67 4.06 4.82 -10.36
N ILE A 68 2.87 4.28 -10.49
CA ILE A 68 2.60 2.87 -10.23
C ILE A 68 2.07 2.26 -11.54
N PRO A 69 2.72 1.19 -12.05
CA PRO A 69 3.72 0.31 -11.42
C PRO A 69 5.19 0.71 -11.63
N ASP A 70 5.50 1.74 -12.40
CA ASP A 70 6.85 1.97 -12.99
C ASP A 70 7.85 2.65 -12.04
N GLY A 71 7.41 3.02 -10.82
CA GLY A 71 8.25 3.72 -9.83
C GLY A 71 9.39 2.86 -9.28
N GLU A 72 10.44 3.52 -8.80
CA GLU A 72 11.62 2.86 -8.24
C GLU A 72 11.27 2.01 -7.01
N SER A 73 10.40 2.52 -6.13
CA SER A 73 9.95 1.75 -4.97
C SER A 73 9.20 0.47 -5.35
N MET A 74 8.48 0.47 -6.48
CA MET A 74 7.79 -0.74 -6.95
C MET A 74 8.78 -1.82 -7.40
N LYS A 75 9.87 -1.43 -8.05
CA LYS A 75 10.96 -2.35 -8.45
C LYS A 75 11.63 -2.96 -7.22
N ASN A 76 12.03 -2.12 -6.26
CA ASN A 76 12.64 -2.58 -5.01
C ASN A 76 11.69 -3.54 -4.24
N LEU A 77 10.40 -3.21 -4.12
CA LEU A 77 9.43 -4.09 -3.46
C LEU A 77 9.27 -5.43 -4.20
N THR A 78 9.33 -5.42 -5.54
CA THR A 78 9.28 -6.64 -6.36
C THR A 78 10.52 -7.51 -6.12
N GLU A 79 11.70 -6.90 -6.02
CA GLU A 79 12.94 -7.62 -5.71
C GLU A 79 12.87 -8.24 -4.31
N ILE A 80 12.44 -7.49 -3.30
CA ILE A 80 12.23 -7.99 -1.92
C ILE A 80 11.20 -9.14 -1.91
N ALA A 81 10.07 -8.96 -2.58
CA ALA A 81 9.03 -9.98 -2.67
C ALA A 81 9.54 -11.27 -3.32
N SER A 82 10.38 -11.15 -4.34
CA SER A 82 11.01 -12.27 -5.03
C SER A 82 12.06 -12.96 -4.15
N GLU A 83 12.93 -12.20 -3.48
CA GLU A 83 14.01 -12.73 -2.64
C GLU A 83 13.47 -13.55 -1.47
N TYR A 84 12.42 -13.05 -0.79
CA TYR A 84 11.86 -13.71 0.38
C TYR A 84 10.60 -14.54 0.08
N ASN A 85 10.20 -14.64 -1.19
CA ASN A 85 8.99 -15.35 -1.62
C ASN A 85 7.75 -15.00 -0.76
N ILE A 86 7.49 -13.69 -0.62
CA ILE A 86 6.41 -13.14 0.20
C ILE A 86 5.69 -12.01 -0.56
N ALA A 87 4.36 -11.94 -0.46
CA ALA A 87 3.63 -10.80 -0.97
C ALA A 87 3.73 -9.62 0.01
N ILE A 88 3.94 -8.41 -0.52
CA ILE A 88 4.15 -7.18 0.27
C ILE A 88 3.03 -6.20 -0.03
N LEU A 89 2.36 -5.71 1.03
CA LEU A 89 1.41 -4.60 0.91
C LEU A 89 2.00 -3.33 1.54
N ALA A 90 2.01 -2.24 0.78
CA ALA A 90 2.69 -0.99 1.16
C ALA A 90 1.93 0.26 0.71
N GLY A 91 2.05 1.35 1.48
CA GLY A 91 1.43 2.64 1.19
C GLY A 91 2.43 3.70 0.75
N LEU A 92 2.03 4.53 -0.22
CA LEU A 92 2.83 5.65 -0.74
C LEU A 92 1.96 6.75 -1.34
N PHE A 93 2.60 7.88 -1.71
CA PHE A 93 1.99 8.85 -2.62
C PHE A 93 2.24 8.42 -4.06
N GLU A 94 1.16 8.29 -4.83
CA GLU A 94 1.17 8.03 -6.27
C GLU A 94 0.97 9.35 -7.02
N LYS A 95 1.62 9.50 -8.16
CA LYS A 95 1.28 10.52 -9.17
C LYS A 95 0.87 9.87 -10.47
N ASP A 96 -0.03 10.50 -11.19
CA ASP A 96 -0.40 10.07 -12.53
C ASP A 96 0.12 11.01 -13.63
N LYS A 97 -0.15 10.67 -14.88
CA LYS A 97 0.31 11.45 -16.06
C LYS A 97 -0.33 12.84 -16.16
N ASN A 98 -1.45 13.07 -15.47
CA ASN A 98 -2.14 14.36 -15.42
C ASN A 98 -1.59 15.28 -14.33
N GLY A 99 -0.67 14.77 -13.47
CA GLY A 99 -0.15 15.47 -12.31
C GLY A 99 -1.12 15.48 -11.14
N ASP A 100 -2.06 14.53 -11.11
CA ASP A 100 -2.88 14.25 -9.94
C ASP A 100 -2.11 13.38 -8.96
N ILE A 101 -2.35 13.62 -7.66
CA ILE A 101 -1.63 12.96 -6.57
C ILE A 101 -2.63 12.19 -5.71
N TYR A 102 -2.32 10.92 -5.45
CA TYR A 102 -3.18 10.03 -4.67
C TYR A 102 -2.42 9.46 -3.48
N LYS A 103 -3.13 9.15 -2.41
CA LYS A 103 -2.65 8.16 -1.47
C LYS A 103 -3.01 6.79 -2.00
N ALA A 104 -2.00 5.97 -2.24
CA ALA A 104 -2.17 4.64 -2.79
C ALA A 104 -1.65 3.56 -1.84
N TYR A 105 -2.22 2.38 -1.96
CA TYR A 105 -1.76 1.17 -1.31
C TYR A 105 -1.68 0.07 -2.35
N VAL A 106 -0.55 -0.61 -2.40
CA VAL A 106 -0.25 -1.63 -3.41
C VAL A 106 -0.09 -3.00 -2.77
N CYS A 107 -0.36 -4.05 -3.55
CA CYS A 107 0.10 -5.40 -3.28
C CYS A 107 1.12 -5.77 -4.35
N VAL A 108 2.31 -6.20 -3.93
CA VAL A 108 3.44 -6.55 -4.79
C VAL A 108 3.84 -8.00 -4.51
N THR A 109 4.07 -8.76 -5.57
CA THR A 109 4.63 -10.12 -5.54
C THR A 109 5.93 -10.17 -6.36
N SER A 110 6.52 -11.35 -6.53
CA SER A 110 7.63 -11.56 -7.46
C SER A 110 7.30 -11.20 -8.91
N ASP A 111 6.03 -11.16 -9.28
CA ASP A 111 5.56 -10.81 -10.62
C ASP A 111 5.30 -9.30 -10.80
N GLY A 112 5.57 -8.51 -9.75
CA GLY A 112 5.36 -7.07 -9.71
C GLY A 112 4.09 -6.66 -8.97
N VAL A 113 3.53 -5.50 -9.32
CA VAL A 113 2.31 -4.94 -8.70
C VAL A 113 1.09 -5.71 -9.19
N VAL A 114 0.46 -6.48 -8.30
CA VAL A 114 -0.74 -7.27 -8.60
C VAL A 114 -2.04 -6.55 -8.25
N ALA A 115 -1.99 -5.55 -7.35
CA ALA A 115 -3.13 -4.70 -7.03
C ALA A 115 -2.68 -3.31 -6.60
N LYS A 116 -3.52 -2.33 -6.90
CA LYS A 116 -3.38 -0.93 -6.48
C LYS A 116 -4.74 -0.37 -6.10
N HIS A 117 -4.81 0.27 -4.94
CA HIS A 117 -5.97 1.01 -4.48
C HIS A 117 -5.60 2.46 -4.21
N ARG A 118 -6.39 3.40 -4.71
CA ARG A 118 -6.31 4.83 -4.41
C ARG A 118 -7.33 5.16 -3.33
N LYS A 119 -6.89 5.79 -2.25
CA LYS A 119 -7.75 6.17 -1.13
C LYS A 119 -8.98 6.94 -1.59
N LEU A 120 -10.17 6.47 -1.22
CA LEU A 120 -11.44 7.07 -1.64
C LEU A 120 -11.70 8.40 -0.94
N HIS A 121 -11.29 8.52 0.33
CA HIS A 121 -11.52 9.69 1.17
C HIS A 121 -10.18 10.24 1.69
N PRO A 122 -9.32 10.82 0.81
CA PRO A 122 -8.09 11.42 1.23
C PRO A 122 -8.34 12.71 2.01
N PHE A 123 -7.49 12.97 3.00
CA PHE A 123 -7.42 14.24 3.71
C PHE A 123 -5.95 14.49 4.09
N ILE A 124 -5.66 15.49 4.89
CA ILE A 124 -4.36 15.98 5.32
C ILE A 124 -3.73 17.03 4.40
N ASN A 125 -3.94 16.95 3.08
CA ASN A 125 -3.42 17.94 2.15
C ASN A 125 -4.44 18.20 1.03
N PRO A 126 -4.74 19.47 0.68
CA PRO A 126 -5.76 19.81 -0.32
C PRO A 126 -5.38 19.43 -1.76
N HIS A 127 -4.12 19.09 -2.01
CA HIS A 127 -3.64 18.67 -3.33
C HIS A 127 -3.83 17.17 -3.61
N LEU A 128 -4.36 16.41 -2.64
CA LEU A 128 -4.64 14.99 -2.82
C LEU A 128 -5.97 14.77 -3.52
N THR A 129 -5.93 13.97 -4.57
CA THR A 129 -7.10 13.55 -5.34
C THR A 129 -7.71 12.29 -4.76
N ALA A 130 -9.04 12.19 -4.73
CA ALA A 130 -9.77 10.99 -4.30
C ALA A 130 -9.69 9.89 -5.35
N GLY A 131 -9.57 8.64 -4.88
CA GLY A 131 -9.83 7.47 -5.71
C GLY A 131 -11.32 7.38 -6.08
N ASN A 132 -11.64 6.58 -7.09
CA ASN A 132 -12.98 6.48 -7.66
C ASN A 132 -13.46 5.03 -7.85
N SER A 133 -12.75 4.06 -7.30
CA SER A 133 -13.08 2.64 -7.47
C SER A 133 -12.72 1.80 -6.25
N TYR A 134 -13.49 0.74 -6.02
CA TYR A 134 -13.13 -0.31 -5.09
C TYR A 134 -12.12 -1.26 -5.74
N THR A 135 -11.21 -1.79 -4.93
CA THR A 135 -10.18 -2.72 -5.39
C THR A 135 -10.39 -4.07 -4.73
N VAL A 136 -10.60 -5.10 -5.56
CA VAL A 136 -10.56 -6.50 -5.16
C VAL A 136 -9.66 -7.28 -6.12
N PHE A 137 -8.90 -8.24 -5.59
CA PHE A 137 -7.91 -9.01 -6.34
C PHE A 137 -7.73 -10.40 -5.72
N ASP A 138 -7.17 -11.32 -6.50
CA ASP A 138 -6.88 -12.67 -6.01
C ASP A 138 -5.43 -12.76 -5.53
N LEU A 139 -5.23 -13.35 -4.34
CA LEU A 139 -3.91 -13.56 -3.74
C LEU A 139 -3.88 -14.91 -3.03
N PHE A 140 -3.03 -15.83 -3.48
CA PHE A 140 -2.89 -17.19 -2.93
C PHE A 140 -4.22 -17.94 -2.75
N GLY A 141 -5.13 -17.81 -3.74
CA GLY A 141 -6.43 -18.46 -3.73
C GLY A 141 -7.49 -17.78 -2.85
N TRP A 142 -7.19 -16.61 -2.27
CA TRP A 142 -8.12 -15.79 -1.51
C TRP A 142 -8.51 -14.55 -2.29
N ARG A 143 -9.79 -14.16 -2.22
CA ARG A 143 -10.27 -12.90 -2.76
C ARG A 143 -10.01 -11.80 -1.74
N CYS A 144 -9.11 -10.88 -2.06
CA CYS A 144 -8.67 -9.80 -1.19
C CYS A 144 -9.23 -8.45 -1.63
N GLY A 145 -9.41 -7.54 -0.68
CA GLY A 145 -9.76 -6.14 -0.92
C GLY A 145 -8.83 -5.19 -0.18
N ILE A 146 -8.82 -3.93 -0.57
CA ILE A 146 -8.06 -2.85 0.09
C ILE A 146 -8.98 -1.68 0.37
N LEU A 147 -8.92 -1.17 1.62
CA LEU A 147 -9.52 0.10 2.03
C LEU A 147 -8.55 0.83 2.95
N ILE A 148 -8.22 2.10 2.66
CA ILE A 148 -7.16 2.83 3.37
C ILE A 148 -7.74 3.70 4.48
N CYS A 149 -7.45 3.35 5.74
CA CYS A 149 -7.70 4.17 6.94
C CYS A 149 -9.15 4.69 7.00
N TYR A 150 -9.41 5.99 6.76
CA TYR A 150 -10.75 6.58 6.84
C TYR A 150 -11.77 5.93 5.90
N ASP A 151 -11.34 5.31 4.81
CA ASP A 151 -12.26 4.55 3.93
C ASP A 151 -13.04 3.48 4.70
N ASN A 152 -12.45 2.92 5.77
CA ASN A 152 -13.06 1.89 6.62
C ASN A 152 -14.16 2.43 7.54
N ASN A 153 -14.16 3.75 7.83
CA ASN A 153 -15.15 4.37 8.67
C ASN A 153 -16.50 4.55 7.95
N ILE A 154 -16.51 4.32 6.65
CA ILE A 154 -17.69 4.40 5.81
C ILE A 154 -18.18 2.98 5.54
N LEU A 155 -19.29 2.62 6.19
CA LEU A 155 -19.85 1.27 6.16
C LEU A 155 -20.12 0.77 4.73
N GLU A 156 -20.54 1.67 3.84
CA GLU A 156 -20.81 1.38 2.43
C GLU A 156 -19.57 0.89 1.70
N ASN A 157 -18.38 1.42 2.01
CA ASN A 157 -17.12 0.99 1.39
C ASN A 157 -16.77 -0.46 1.78
N VAL A 158 -16.90 -0.79 3.08
CA VAL A 158 -16.67 -2.15 3.56
C VAL A 158 -17.66 -3.12 2.95
N ARG A 159 -18.95 -2.73 2.94
CA ARG A 159 -20.03 -3.53 2.36
C ARG A 159 -19.84 -3.73 0.86
N ALA A 160 -19.51 -2.69 0.11
CA ALA A 160 -19.26 -2.78 -1.34
C ALA A 160 -18.08 -3.70 -1.64
N THR A 161 -16.98 -3.57 -0.91
CA THR A 161 -15.80 -4.43 -1.07
C THR A 161 -16.15 -5.90 -0.78
N LYS A 162 -16.96 -6.18 0.26
CA LYS A 162 -17.44 -7.54 0.53
C LYS A 162 -18.39 -8.06 -0.56
N LEU A 163 -19.29 -7.23 -1.07
CA LEU A 163 -20.20 -7.62 -2.16
C LEU A 163 -19.47 -7.91 -3.49
N LEU A 164 -18.29 -7.31 -3.69
CA LEU A 164 -17.38 -7.63 -4.80
C LEU A 164 -16.61 -8.95 -4.57
N GLY A 165 -16.88 -9.64 -3.47
CA GLY A 165 -16.38 -10.99 -3.20
C GLY A 165 -15.18 -11.05 -2.25
N ALA A 166 -14.73 -9.94 -1.66
CA ALA A 166 -13.58 -9.98 -0.75
C ALA A 166 -13.85 -10.87 0.48
N ASP A 167 -12.94 -11.81 0.73
CA ASP A 167 -12.90 -12.64 1.94
C ASP A 167 -11.98 -12.02 2.99
N ILE A 168 -10.93 -11.33 2.54
CA ILE A 168 -9.95 -10.62 3.36
C ILE A 168 -9.91 -9.17 2.89
N ILE A 169 -9.97 -8.20 3.81
CA ILE A 169 -9.83 -6.78 3.49
C ILE A 169 -8.63 -6.23 4.26
N PHE A 170 -7.62 -5.76 3.53
CA PHE A 170 -6.48 -5.05 4.11
C PHE A 170 -6.87 -3.61 4.40
N MET A 171 -6.74 -3.21 5.66
CA MET A 171 -7.17 -1.90 6.16
C MET A 171 -6.00 -1.17 6.83
N PRO A 172 -5.00 -0.69 6.04
CA PRO A 172 -3.85 0.02 6.62
C PRO A 172 -4.26 1.35 7.24
N HIS A 173 -3.68 1.63 8.41
CA HIS A 173 -3.83 2.89 9.16
C HIS A 173 -2.45 3.49 9.47
N VAL A 174 -2.43 4.76 9.89
CA VAL A 174 -1.27 5.47 10.47
C VAL A 174 -1.56 5.74 11.93
#